data_195ee5e0d71f2f2dd57ffaf8d407b19a
#
_entry.id   195ee5e0d71f2f2dd57ffaf8d407b19a
#
_cell.length_a   1.000
_cell.length_b   1.000
_cell.length_c   1.000
_cell.angle_alpha   90.00
_cell.angle_beta   90.00
_cell.angle_gamma   90.00
#
_symmetry.space_group_name_H-M   'P 1'
#
loop_
_entity.id
_entity.type
_entity.pdbx_description
1 polymer ?
#
loop_
_entity_poly.entity_id
_entity_poly.type
_entity_poly.pdbx_seq_one_letter_code
_entity_poly.pdbx_strand_id
1 'polypeptide(L)'
;MNQWTAALLKTGSNREKSNMLWNMAGSFCYAFSSMVLSFLVMHLAGEEQGGIFAFGFSTVGQQMFLLAYFGIRPFHITDGTVQYRFGDYLHHRYLTCTAAMLLGLLRLAVSGYRAEKAAIIFLLIGYKVIDGFADVYESEFQRNGRLYLTGKSNTFRTILSVGVFLITLTVGKNLAVACV
;
A
#
# COMPACT_ATOMS: atom_id res chain seq x y z
N MET A 1 -26.35 7.12 6.98
CA MET A 1 -24.90 7.42 6.95
C MET A 1 -24.49 7.75 8.39
N ASN A 2 -23.63 6.92 8.99
CA ASN A 2 -23.27 7.05 10.41
C ASN A 2 -22.47 8.34 10.66
N GLN A 3 -22.61 8.91 11.88
CA GLN A 3 -21.89 10.15 12.26
C GLN A 3 -20.37 10.05 12.06
N TRP A 4 -19.78 8.87 12.27
CA TRP A 4 -18.37 8.59 12.07
C TRP A 4 -17.94 8.71 10.60
N THR A 5 -18.74 8.19 9.67
CA THR A 5 -18.46 8.31 8.22
C THR A 5 -18.58 9.75 7.75
N ALA A 6 -19.56 10.50 8.28
CA ALA A 6 -19.71 11.92 7.99
C ALA A 6 -18.53 12.74 8.51
N ALA A 7 -17.99 12.43 9.69
CA ALA A 7 -16.82 13.10 10.26
C ALA A 7 -15.55 12.83 9.42
N LEU A 8 -15.34 11.58 8.99
CA LEU A 8 -14.20 11.22 8.12
C LEU A 8 -14.26 11.89 6.75
N LEU A 9 -15.45 12.06 6.19
CA LEU A 9 -15.65 12.67 4.87
C LEU A 9 -15.66 14.22 4.93
N LYS A 10 -15.73 14.81 6.13
CA LYS A 10 -15.78 16.25 6.30
C LYS A 10 -14.48 16.90 5.81
N THR A 11 -14.61 17.88 4.91
CA THR A 11 -13.52 18.76 4.48
C THR A 11 -13.42 19.97 5.41
N GLY A 12 -12.25 20.58 5.52
CA GLY A 12 -12.07 21.86 6.20
C GLY A 12 -12.74 23.02 5.43
N SER A 13 -12.77 24.20 6.03
CA SER A 13 -13.38 25.42 5.45
C SER A 13 -12.75 25.83 4.11
N ASN A 14 -11.49 25.47 3.87
CA ASN A 14 -10.79 25.65 2.61
C ASN A 14 -10.39 24.28 2.02
N ARG A 15 -11.08 23.86 0.95
CA ARG A 15 -10.92 22.55 0.32
C ARG A 15 -9.52 22.34 -0.25
N GLU A 16 -8.93 23.36 -0.87
CA GLU A 16 -7.59 23.28 -1.45
C GLU A 16 -6.53 23.08 -0.39
N LYS A 17 -6.61 23.84 0.69
CA LYS A 17 -5.72 23.68 1.85
C LYS A 17 -5.85 22.30 2.49
N SER A 18 -7.09 21.81 2.61
CA SER A 18 -7.35 20.45 3.12
C SER A 18 -6.79 19.38 2.20
N ASN A 19 -6.94 19.53 0.88
CA ASN A 19 -6.34 18.63 -0.12
C ASN A 19 -4.82 18.55 0.04
N MET A 20 -4.16 19.70 0.13
CA MET A 20 -2.71 19.77 0.26
C MET A 20 -2.23 19.14 1.57
N LEU A 21 -2.80 19.56 2.71
CA LEU A 21 -2.36 19.10 4.03
C LEU A 21 -2.55 17.59 4.22
N TRP A 22 -3.72 17.04 3.87
CA TRP A 22 -3.97 15.61 4.00
C TRP A 22 -3.15 14.76 3.05
N ASN A 23 -2.94 15.22 1.82
CA ASN A 23 -2.09 14.50 0.88
C ASN A 23 -0.61 14.49 1.32
N MET A 24 -0.10 15.61 1.81
CA MET A 24 1.25 15.67 2.39
C MET A 24 1.38 14.78 3.62
N ALA A 25 0.41 14.85 4.54
CA ALA A 25 0.40 14.02 5.74
C ALA A 25 0.37 12.53 5.40
N GLY A 26 -0.47 12.12 4.44
CA GLY A 26 -0.54 10.72 4.01
C GLY A 26 0.76 10.23 3.37
N SER A 27 1.34 11.01 2.47
CA SER A 27 2.60 10.67 1.81
C SER A 27 3.77 10.60 2.79
N PHE A 28 3.85 11.57 3.70
CA PHE A 28 4.88 11.59 4.75
C PHE A 28 4.73 10.42 5.72
N CYS A 29 3.50 10.16 6.17
CA CYS A 29 3.20 9.04 7.07
C CYS A 29 3.62 7.71 6.43
N TYR A 30 3.29 7.49 5.15
CA TYR A 30 3.66 6.29 4.41
C TYR A 30 5.19 6.14 4.28
N ALA A 31 5.89 7.18 3.83
CA ALA A 31 7.33 7.15 3.64
C ALA A 31 8.08 6.95 4.95
N PHE A 32 7.70 7.69 6.00
CA PHE A 32 8.30 7.58 7.31
C PHE A 32 8.06 6.21 7.95
N SER A 33 6.83 5.70 7.87
CA SER A 33 6.47 4.38 8.40
C SER A 33 7.26 3.26 7.75
N SER A 34 7.51 3.31 6.45
CA SER A 34 8.28 2.27 5.74
C SER A 34 9.72 2.20 6.23
N MET A 35 10.34 3.35 6.49
CA MET A 35 11.69 3.44 7.04
C MET A 35 11.75 2.93 8.48
N VAL A 36 10.85 3.45 9.34
CA VAL A 36 10.78 3.06 10.76
C VAL A 36 10.48 1.58 10.90
N LEU A 37 9.58 1.05 10.08
CA LEU A 37 9.20 -0.36 10.12
C LEU A 37 10.37 -1.28 9.84
N SER A 38 11.18 -0.99 8.80
CA SER A 38 12.37 -1.76 8.48
C SER A 38 13.38 -1.77 9.63
N PHE A 39 13.57 -0.61 10.28
CA PHE A 39 14.46 -0.49 11.44
C PHE A 39 13.93 -1.26 12.67
N LEU A 40 12.64 -1.13 12.96
CA LEU A 40 12.02 -1.81 14.10
C LEU A 40 12.03 -3.34 13.94
N VAL A 41 11.77 -3.84 12.73
CA VAL A 41 11.83 -5.29 12.47
C VAL A 41 13.25 -5.81 12.70
N MET A 42 14.27 -5.11 12.22
CA MET A 42 15.66 -5.49 12.46
C MET A 42 16.00 -5.53 13.96
N HIS A 43 15.50 -4.56 14.73
CA HIS A 43 15.76 -4.49 16.17
C HIS A 43 14.96 -5.54 16.97
N LEU A 44 13.70 -5.84 16.61
CA LEU A 44 12.82 -6.73 17.36
C LEU A 44 12.96 -8.20 16.97
N ALA A 45 13.19 -8.49 15.68
CA ALA A 45 13.25 -9.84 15.14
C ALA A 45 14.68 -10.30 14.80
N GLY A 46 15.67 -9.43 14.94
CA GLY A 46 17.07 -9.70 14.64
C GLY A 46 17.46 -9.39 13.18
N GLU A 47 18.77 -9.39 12.93
CA GLU A 47 19.33 -8.94 11.65
C GLU A 47 18.91 -9.81 10.47
N GLU A 48 18.83 -11.13 10.63
CA GLU A 48 18.43 -12.06 9.57
C GLU A 48 16.97 -11.82 9.14
N GLN A 49 16.04 -11.77 10.08
CA GLN A 49 14.62 -11.51 9.82
C GLN A 49 14.40 -10.09 9.31
N GLY A 50 15.12 -9.11 9.87
CA GLY A 50 15.12 -7.73 9.39
C GLY A 50 15.59 -7.61 7.94
N GLY A 51 16.64 -8.35 7.57
CA GLY A 51 17.12 -8.42 6.19
C GLY A 51 16.10 -9.04 5.23
N ILE A 52 15.42 -10.12 5.64
CA ILE A 52 14.33 -10.74 4.85
C ILE A 52 13.19 -9.76 4.65
N PHE A 53 12.77 -9.08 5.72
CA PHE A 53 11.71 -8.07 5.66
C PHE A 53 12.10 -6.92 4.73
N ALA A 54 13.24 -6.29 4.91
CA ALA A 54 13.70 -5.17 4.11
C ALA A 54 13.80 -5.54 2.63
N PHE A 55 14.36 -6.72 2.31
CA PHE A 55 14.42 -7.23 0.94
C PHE A 55 13.02 -7.49 0.37
N GLY A 56 12.15 -8.17 1.11
CA GLY A 56 10.79 -8.47 0.68
C GLY A 56 9.92 -7.22 0.50
N PHE A 57 10.01 -6.28 1.44
CA PHE A 57 9.19 -5.06 1.44
C PHE A 57 9.69 -4.00 0.45
N SER A 58 10.98 -3.66 0.52
CA SER A 58 11.54 -2.51 -0.21
C SER A 58 12.09 -2.88 -1.59
N THR A 59 12.41 -4.16 -1.84
CA THR A 59 12.94 -4.59 -3.14
C THR A 59 11.88 -5.36 -3.94
N VAL A 60 11.55 -6.58 -3.51
CA VAL A 60 10.65 -7.45 -4.29
C VAL A 60 9.22 -6.90 -4.29
N GLY A 61 8.71 -6.54 -3.11
CA GLY A 61 7.38 -5.96 -2.96
C GLY A 61 7.23 -4.66 -3.74
N GLN A 62 8.24 -3.79 -3.72
CA GLN A 62 8.20 -2.54 -4.47
C GLN A 62 8.20 -2.76 -5.98
N GLN A 63 8.93 -3.76 -6.49
CA GLN A 63 8.87 -4.13 -7.91
C GLN A 63 7.47 -4.63 -8.30
N MET A 64 6.86 -5.47 -7.46
CA MET A 64 5.50 -5.96 -7.71
C MET A 64 4.45 -4.86 -7.56
N PHE A 65 4.65 -3.90 -6.64
CA PHE A 65 3.84 -2.69 -6.57
C PHE A 65 3.89 -1.89 -7.86
N LEU A 66 5.08 -1.66 -8.43
CA LEU A 66 5.22 -0.93 -9.70
C LEU A 66 4.49 -1.63 -10.85
N LEU A 67 4.52 -2.96 -10.90
CA LEU A 67 3.75 -3.75 -11.87
C LEU A 67 2.24 -3.64 -11.63
N ALA A 68 1.78 -3.74 -10.39
CA ALA A 68 0.38 -3.57 -10.02
C ALA A 68 -0.12 -2.16 -10.33
N TYR A 69 0.71 -1.14 -10.06
CA TYR A 69 0.43 0.27 -10.31
C TYR A 69 0.37 0.60 -11.81
N PHE A 70 1.26 0.05 -12.60
CA PHE A 70 1.40 0.14 -14.07
C PHE A 70 1.31 1.57 -14.65
N GLY A 71 1.53 2.59 -13.83
CA GLY A 71 1.54 4.00 -14.28
C GLY A 71 0.21 4.54 -14.81
N ILE A 72 -0.93 3.86 -14.59
CA ILE A 72 -2.25 4.27 -15.12
C ILE A 72 -2.83 5.48 -14.38
N ARG A 73 -2.34 5.79 -13.18
CA ARG A 73 -2.86 6.89 -12.35
C ARG A 73 -2.85 8.25 -13.08
N PRO A 74 -1.77 8.68 -13.78
CA PRO A 74 -1.80 9.93 -14.53
C PRO A 74 -2.93 9.98 -15.55
N PHE A 75 -3.16 8.92 -16.31
CA PHE A 75 -4.28 8.82 -17.25
C PHE A 75 -5.62 8.94 -16.55
N HIS A 76 -5.82 8.20 -15.47
CA HIS A 76 -7.06 8.21 -14.70
C HIS A 76 -7.38 9.60 -14.15
N ILE A 77 -6.39 10.33 -13.66
CA ILE A 77 -6.59 11.66 -13.07
C ILE A 77 -6.84 12.72 -14.15
N THR A 78 -6.17 12.62 -15.30
CA THR A 78 -6.24 13.61 -16.38
C THR A 78 -7.35 13.35 -17.39
N ASP A 79 -8.10 12.25 -17.26
CA ASP A 79 -9.25 11.94 -18.11
C ASP A 79 -10.45 12.86 -17.80
N GLY A 80 -10.29 14.13 -18.13
CA GLY A 80 -11.30 15.19 -17.94
C GLY A 80 -12.50 15.08 -18.87
N THR A 81 -12.35 14.38 -20.01
CA THR A 81 -13.42 14.12 -20.98
C THR A 81 -14.28 12.92 -20.58
N VAL A 82 -13.91 12.21 -19.50
CA VAL A 82 -14.57 10.97 -19.02
C VAL A 82 -14.68 9.95 -20.16
N GLN A 83 -13.59 9.80 -20.95
CA GLN A 83 -13.52 8.87 -22.05
C GLN A 83 -13.68 7.42 -21.56
N TYR A 84 -13.12 7.14 -20.37
CA TYR A 84 -13.22 5.85 -19.70
C TYR A 84 -13.99 5.95 -18.38
N ARG A 85 -14.82 4.94 -18.11
CA ARG A 85 -15.56 4.82 -16.87
C ARG A 85 -14.66 4.28 -15.76
N PHE A 86 -15.00 4.55 -14.51
CA PHE A 86 -14.29 3.99 -13.36
C PHE A 86 -14.12 2.45 -13.44
N GLY A 87 -15.15 1.75 -13.96
CA GLY A 87 -15.10 0.30 -14.17
C GLY A 87 -13.96 -0.17 -15.08
N ASP A 88 -13.61 0.61 -16.10
CA ASP A 88 -12.53 0.27 -17.04
C ASP A 88 -11.18 0.34 -16.35
N TYR A 89 -10.95 1.39 -15.54
CA TYR A 89 -9.75 1.51 -14.70
C TYR A 89 -9.68 0.40 -13.65
N LEU A 90 -10.81 0.01 -13.07
CA LEU A 90 -10.88 -1.07 -12.10
C LEU A 90 -10.55 -2.43 -12.73
N HIS A 91 -11.09 -2.74 -13.91
CA HIS A 91 -10.76 -3.97 -14.66
C HIS A 91 -9.27 -4.04 -14.99
N HIS A 92 -8.70 -2.93 -15.49
CA HIS A 92 -7.28 -2.85 -15.75
C HIS A 92 -6.46 -3.12 -14.47
N ARG A 93 -6.89 -2.57 -13.35
CA ARG A 93 -6.22 -2.76 -12.04
C ARG A 93 -6.28 -4.22 -11.59
N TYR A 94 -7.41 -4.91 -11.77
CA TYR A 94 -7.49 -6.36 -11.50
C TYR A 94 -6.47 -7.13 -12.33
N LEU A 95 -6.37 -6.83 -13.62
CA LEU A 95 -5.41 -7.50 -14.51
C LEU A 95 -3.96 -7.28 -14.08
N THR A 96 -3.57 -6.04 -13.81
CA THR A 96 -2.19 -5.71 -13.41
C THR A 96 -1.83 -6.26 -12.03
N CYS A 97 -2.75 -6.22 -11.06
CA CYS A 97 -2.54 -6.82 -9.74
C CYS A 97 -2.40 -8.34 -9.82
N THR A 98 -3.24 -9.01 -10.61
CA THR A 98 -3.15 -10.46 -10.84
C THR A 98 -1.82 -10.82 -11.51
N ALA A 99 -1.41 -10.07 -12.54
CA ALA A 99 -0.12 -10.26 -13.20
C ALA A 99 1.05 -10.06 -12.23
N ALA A 100 1.01 -9.03 -11.39
CA ALA A 100 2.02 -8.79 -10.36
C ALA A 100 2.12 -9.94 -9.34
N MET A 101 0.99 -10.49 -8.89
CA MET A 101 0.98 -11.65 -8.00
C MET A 101 1.58 -12.90 -8.66
N LEU A 102 1.20 -13.19 -9.92
CA LEU A 102 1.73 -14.33 -10.67
C LEU A 102 3.24 -14.22 -10.93
N LEU A 103 3.71 -13.03 -11.33
CA LEU A 103 5.13 -12.76 -11.50
C LEU A 103 5.91 -12.83 -10.20
N GLY A 104 5.31 -12.36 -9.10
CA GLY A 104 5.86 -12.51 -7.75
C GLY A 104 6.04 -13.96 -7.35
N LEU A 105 5.01 -14.81 -7.57
CA LEU A 105 5.06 -16.25 -7.33
C LEU A 105 6.13 -16.93 -8.20
N LEU A 106 6.16 -16.62 -9.49
CA LEU A 106 7.16 -17.16 -10.43
C LEU A 106 8.58 -16.81 -9.97
N ARG A 107 8.82 -15.55 -9.58
CA ARG A 107 10.10 -15.12 -9.04
C ARG A 107 10.52 -15.93 -7.83
N LEU A 108 9.60 -16.15 -6.87
CA LEU A 108 9.88 -16.93 -5.66
C LEU A 108 10.20 -18.39 -6.00
N ALA A 109 9.46 -18.98 -6.93
CA ALA A 109 9.68 -20.36 -7.37
C ALA A 109 11.06 -20.57 -8.01
N VAL A 110 11.52 -19.60 -8.82
CA VAL A 110 12.84 -19.65 -9.49
C VAL A 110 13.99 -19.33 -8.50
N SER A 111 13.72 -18.54 -7.47
CA SER A 111 14.79 -18.09 -6.54
C SER A 111 15.30 -19.16 -5.58
N GLY A 112 14.62 -20.30 -5.43
CA GLY A 112 15.04 -21.40 -4.56
C GLY A 112 15.16 -21.05 -3.08
N TYR A 113 14.40 -20.05 -2.60
CA TYR A 113 14.41 -19.65 -1.19
C TYR A 113 13.86 -20.76 -0.28
N ARG A 114 14.33 -20.79 0.99
CA ARG A 114 13.72 -21.62 2.03
C ARG A 114 12.26 -21.24 2.19
N ALA A 115 11.41 -22.20 2.51
CA ALA A 115 9.95 -22.04 2.56
C ALA A 115 9.50 -20.85 3.45
N GLU A 116 10.12 -20.70 4.60
CA GLU A 116 9.81 -19.58 5.53
C GLU A 116 10.11 -18.21 4.90
N LYS A 117 11.30 -18.05 4.31
CA LYS A 117 11.69 -16.82 3.62
C LYS A 117 10.77 -16.51 2.44
N ALA A 118 10.43 -17.53 1.66
CA ALA A 118 9.53 -17.40 0.52
C ALA A 118 8.12 -16.97 0.96
N ALA A 119 7.61 -17.55 2.05
CA ALA A 119 6.30 -17.20 2.61
C ALA A 119 6.26 -15.74 3.08
N ILE A 120 7.26 -15.28 3.83
CA ILE A 120 7.34 -13.89 4.29
C ILE A 120 7.36 -12.93 3.09
N ILE A 121 8.22 -13.19 2.09
CA ILE A 121 8.30 -12.33 0.90
C ILE A 121 6.99 -12.35 0.12
N PHE A 122 6.32 -13.49 0.01
CA PHE A 122 5.01 -13.58 -0.65
C PHE A 122 3.93 -12.74 0.03
N LEU A 123 3.87 -12.79 1.36
CA LEU A 123 2.93 -11.96 2.14
C LEU A 123 3.21 -10.46 1.95
N LEU A 124 4.49 -10.07 1.93
CA LEU A 124 4.89 -8.68 1.67
C LEU A 124 4.57 -8.24 0.23
N ILE A 125 4.70 -9.14 -0.75
CA ILE A 125 4.22 -8.90 -2.13
C ILE A 125 2.70 -8.66 -2.11
N GLY A 126 1.94 -9.52 -1.44
CA GLY A 126 0.49 -9.40 -1.31
C GLY A 126 0.08 -8.04 -0.74
N TYR A 127 0.72 -7.63 0.36
CA TYR A 127 0.50 -6.31 0.96
C TYR A 127 0.73 -5.17 -0.05
N LYS A 128 1.85 -5.20 -0.78
CA LYS A 128 2.20 -4.18 -1.77
C LYS A 128 1.26 -4.18 -2.98
N VAL A 129 0.78 -5.34 -3.41
CA VAL A 129 -0.21 -5.44 -4.50
C VAL A 129 -1.57 -4.91 -4.07
N ILE A 130 -1.99 -5.16 -2.81
CA ILE A 130 -3.20 -4.56 -2.23
C ILE A 130 -3.06 -3.04 -2.16
N ASP A 131 -1.89 -2.53 -1.79
CA ASP A 131 -1.58 -1.10 -1.79
C ASP A 131 -1.70 -0.49 -3.20
N GLY A 132 -1.14 -1.19 -4.21
CA GLY A 132 -1.31 -0.84 -5.61
C GLY A 132 -2.77 -0.90 -6.08
N PHE A 133 -3.56 -1.86 -5.59
CA PHE A 133 -4.99 -1.96 -5.89
C PHE A 133 -5.78 -0.78 -5.31
N ALA A 134 -5.49 -0.38 -4.08
CA ALA A 134 -6.16 0.75 -3.42
C ALA A 134 -5.99 2.07 -4.19
N ASP A 135 -4.88 2.22 -4.93
CA ASP A 135 -4.58 3.41 -5.72
C ASP A 135 -5.65 3.75 -6.77
N VAL A 136 -6.41 2.78 -7.31
CA VAL A 136 -7.48 3.09 -8.27
C VAL A 136 -8.59 3.93 -7.65
N TYR A 137 -8.95 3.67 -6.39
CA TYR A 137 -9.94 4.47 -5.65
C TYR A 137 -9.37 5.83 -5.26
N GLU A 138 -8.10 5.87 -4.88
CA GLU A 138 -7.40 7.11 -4.56
C GLU A 138 -7.28 8.03 -5.78
N SER A 139 -7.05 7.46 -6.96
CA SER A 139 -7.03 8.17 -8.23
C SER A 139 -8.42 8.74 -8.57
N GLU A 140 -9.49 7.99 -8.31
CA GLU A 140 -10.87 8.47 -8.52
C GLU A 140 -11.23 9.61 -7.56
N PHE A 141 -10.80 9.55 -6.29
CA PHE A 141 -10.96 10.67 -5.37
C PHE A 141 -10.23 11.92 -5.88
N GLN A 142 -9.03 11.75 -6.41
CA GLN A 142 -8.25 12.86 -6.97
C GLN A 142 -8.89 13.43 -8.22
N ARG A 143 -9.37 12.60 -9.16
CA ARG A 143 -10.10 13.01 -10.37
C ARG A 143 -11.32 13.88 -10.02
N ASN A 144 -12.02 13.52 -8.96
CA ASN A 144 -13.18 14.26 -8.45
C ASN A 144 -12.81 15.48 -7.58
N GLY A 145 -11.55 15.90 -7.56
CA GLY A 145 -11.05 17.03 -6.77
C GLY A 145 -11.10 16.83 -5.25
N ARG A 146 -11.18 15.56 -4.78
CA ARG A 146 -11.25 15.17 -3.36
C ARG A 146 -9.94 14.55 -2.87
N LEU A 147 -8.81 15.15 -3.24
CA LEU A 147 -7.47 14.63 -2.89
C LEU A 147 -7.26 14.47 -1.37
N TYR A 148 -7.98 15.23 -0.53
CA TYR A 148 -7.95 15.05 0.92
C TYR A 148 -8.43 13.66 1.36
N LEU A 149 -9.34 13.02 0.61
CA LEU A 149 -9.77 11.64 0.90
C LEU A 149 -8.65 10.64 0.61
N THR A 150 -7.90 10.84 -0.47
CA THR A 150 -6.69 10.05 -0.75
C THR A 150 -5.69 10.13 0.41
N GLY A 151 -5.39 11.36 0.87
CA GLY A 151 -4.48 11.56 1.99
C GLY A 151 -4.97 10.92 3.29
N LYS A 152 -6.25 11.07 3.62
CA LYS A 152 -6.86 10.42 4.78
C LYS A 152 -6.81 8.90 4.67
N SER A 153 -7.24 8.33 3.52
CA SER A 153 -7.21 6.89 3.27
C SER A 153 -5.81 6.33 3.47
N ASN A 154 -4.80 6.95 2.85
CA ASN A 154 -3.42 6.53 2.96
C ASN A 154 -2.90 6.61 4.41
N THR A 155 -3.19 7.71 5.13
CA THR A 155 -2.78 7.88 6.53
C THR A 155 -3.39 6.81 7.42
N PHE A 156 -4.71 6.61 7.37
CA PHE A 156 -5.40 5.63 8.22
C PHE A 156 -4.97 4.20 7.89
N ARG A 157 -4.87 3.85 6.61
CA ARG A 157 -4.39 2.53 6.16
C ARG A 157 -2.99 2.26 6.69
N THR A 158 -2.07 3.21 6.54
CA THR A 158 -0.69 3.08 7.00
C THR A 158 -0.61 2.91 8.51
N ILE A 159 -1.26 3.79 9.28
CA ILE A 159 -1.24 3.71 10.75
C ILE A 159 -1.83 2.39 11.24
N LEU A 160 -2.97 1.97 10.66
CA LEU A 160 -3.61 0.72 11.07
C LEU A 160 -2.73 -0.49 10.74
N SER A 161 -2.21 -0.58 9.50
CA SER A 161 -1.36 -1.68 9.07
C SER A 161 -0.08 -1.79 9.89
N VAL A 162 0.60 -0.66 10.11
CA VAL A 162 1.83 -0.61 10.92
C VAL A 162 1.54 -0.95 12.37
N GLY A 163 0.45 -0.43 12.93
CA GLY A 163 0.04 -0.72 14.30
C GLY A 163 -0.25 -2.19 14.52
N VAL A 164 -1.07 -2.80 13.67
CA VAL A 164 -1.39 -4.24 13.75
C VAL A 164 -0.12 -5.08 13.56
N PHE A 165 0.69 -4.77 12.57
CA PHE A 165 1.95 -5.46 12.33
C PHE A 165 2.89 -5.42 13.54
N LEU A 166 3.11 -4.25 14.14
CA LEU A 166 3.99 -4.10 15.31
C LEU A 166 3.45 -4.81 16.53
N ILE A 167 2.15 -4.73 16.81
CA ILE A 167 1.52 -5.46 17.91
C ILE A 167 1.71 -6.97 17.72
N THR A 168 1.44 -7.48 16.52
CA THR A 168 1.58 -8.90 16.20
C THR A 168 3.05 -9.36 16.30
N LEU A 169 3.98 -8.52 15.84
CA LEU A 169 5.41 -8.83 15.92
C LEU A 169 5.91 -8.85 17.37
N THR A 170 5.50 -7.89 18.21
CA THR A 170 5.95 -7.82 19.61
C THR A 170 5.37 -8.93 20.48
N VAL A 171 4.11 -9.31 20.25
CA VAL A 171 3.44 -10.38 21.00
C VAL A 171 3.85 -11.77 20.50
N GLY A 172 3.84 -11.96 19.18
CA GLY A 172 4.08 -13.28 18.56
C GLY A 172 5.55 -13.61 18.35
N LYS A 173 6.45 -12.62 18.36
CA LYS A 173 7.90 -12.76 18.08
C LYS A 173 8.21 -13.57 16.81
N ASN A 174 7.26 -13.61 15.89
CA ASN A 174 7.37 -14.34 14.63
C ASN A 174 7.00 -13.42 13.47
N LEU A 175 7.96 -13.16 12.59
CA LEU A 175 7.81 -12.25 11.48
C LEU A 175 6.76 -12.76 10.46
N ALA A 176 6.71 -14.08 10.21
CA ALA A 176 5.74 -14.64 9.28
C ALA A 176 4.30 -14.41 9.74
N VAL A 177 4.04 -14.56 11.04
CA VAL A 177 2.71 -14.30 11.65
C VAL A 177 2.39 -12.80 11.62
N ALA A 178 3.38 -11.94 11.81
CA ALA A 178 3.18 -10.49 11.75
C ALA A 178 2.86 -9.97 10.34
N CYS A 179 3.28 -10.70 9.30
CA CYS A 179 3.01 -10.34 7.90
C CYS A 179 1.61 -10.78 7.39
N VAL A 180 0.86 -11.58 8.16
CA VAL A 180 -0.52 -12.03 7.85
C VAL A 180 -1.52 -10.99 8.30
#